data_f438c2e3e6de75271e1ad705c0bc8d36
#
_entry.id   f438c2e3e6de75271e1ad705c0bc8d36
#
_cell.length_a   1.000
_cell.length_b   1.000
_cell.length_c   1.000
_cell.angle_alpha   90.00
_cell.angle_beta   90.00
_cell.angle_gamma   90.00
#
_symmetry.space_group_name_H-M   'P 1'
#
loop_
_entity.id
_entity.type
_entity.pdbx_description
1 polymer ?
#
loop_
_entity_poly.entity_id
_entity_poly.type
_entity_poly.pdbx_seq_one_letter_code
_entity_poly.pdbx_strand_id
1 'polypeptide(L)'
;MNLPQQKLFAPAIRFYLCGAMGNELTKPSSKPVAIWLMIGVGMIIVQILLGGITRLTGSGLSITEWNVMTGTLPPLTESAWIAEFEKYKQTPQFSLLNADFTLPDFKFIFFWEWFHRFWARLIGVVFLIPFVIFLVQKRFRPSMVKPMIILFLLGALQGAVGWIMVASGLTGDAIYVKPTRLALHFIFAMGLLCYTFWFALTLLVPPSQKQSNKGIAKWIIASLSVLVLQFIYGALMAGHKAATAAPTWPDINGSIIPPNMMRSEEGILNLIDNRITIHFIHRGLAYLLLFMVLYFSWRLLKMQTGKLLSAIKFLPAILVLLQVVLGILSVLNSLKIVPNQWGIFEWMAQLHQLVAMFLLLALIGVYFLVRTGKEEGRAV
;
A
#
# COMPACT_ATOMS: atom_id res chain seq x y z
N MET A 1 -45.71 -17.08 22.56
CA MET A 1 -44.49 -17.01 23.39
C MET A 1 -43.48 -16.17 22.61
N ASN A 2 -43.47 -14.84 22.83
CA ASN A 2 -42.60 -13.88 22.14
C ASN A 2 -41.36 -13.65 22.95
N LEU A 3 -40.19 -13.97 22.38
CA LEU A 3 -38.90 -13.61 22.96
C LEU A 3 -38.43 -12.26 22.37
N PRO A 4 -38.02 -11.29 23.17
CA PRO A 4 -37.46 -10.03 22.70
C PRO A 4 -35.93 -10.11 22.72
N GLN A 5 -35.32 -10.39 21.58
CA GLN A 5 -33.87 -10.23 21.39
C GLN A 5 -33.56 -9.21 20.29
N GLN A 6 -33.65 -7.94 20.61
CA GLN A 6 -33.06 -6.87 19.79
C GLN A 6 -32.99 -5.55 20.56
N LYS A 7 -32.20 -5.44 21.61
CA LYS A 7 -32.01 -4.13 22.32
C LYS A 7 -30.63 -3.91 22.96
N LEU A 8 -29.58 -4.62 22.62
CA LEU A 8 -28.29 -4.40 23.34
C LEU A 8 -27.27 -3.50 22.62
N PHE A 9 -27.41 -3.24 21.30
CA PHE A 9 -26.46 -2.38 20.59
C PHE A 9 -27.00 -0.99 20.18
N ALA A 10 -28.28 -0.83 20.11
CA ALA A 10 -28.93 0.43 19.67
C ALA A 10 -28.78 1.62 20.67
N PRO A 11 -28.75 1.45 22.00
CA PRO A 11 -28.68 2.58 22.93
C PRO A 11 -27.32 3.28 22.94
N ALA A 12 -26.21 2.54 22.77
CA ALA A 12 -24.87 3.15 22.81
C ALA A 12 -24.62 4.10 21.63
N ILE A 13 -25.07 3.75 20.43
CA ILE A 13 -24.95 4.58 19.23
C ILE A 13 -25.88 5.80 19.32
N ARG A 14 -27.07 5.63 19.86
CA ARG A 14 -28.05 6.71 20.03
C ARG A 14 -27.64 7.72 21.11
N PHE A 15 -26.96 7.27 22.19
CA PHE A 15 -26.41 8.15 23.22
C PHE A 15 -25.27 9.03 22.69
N TYR A 16 -24.44 8.50 21.77
CA TYR A 16 -23.38 9.31 21.12
C TYR A 16 -23.94 10.38 20.19
N LEU A 17 -25.09 10.16 19.56
CA LEU A 17 -25.73 11.13 18.66
C LEU A 17 -26.54 12.20 19.40
N CYS A 18 -27.08 11.92 20.58
CA CYS A 18 -27.91 12.84 21.35
C CYS A 18 -27.18 13.64 22.43
N GLY A 19 -25.95 13.20 22.85
CA GLY A 19 -25.16 13.87 23.91
C GLY A 19 -24.34 15.08 23.45
N ALA A 20 -24.46 15.54 22.21
CA ALA A 20 -23.59 16.54 21.59
C ALA A 20 -23.93 18.01 21.92
N MET A 21 -24.90 18.30 22.78
CA MET A 21 -25.33 19.68 23.07
C MET A 21 -25.02 20.21 24.49
N GLY A 22 -24.11 19.59 25.22
CA GLY A 22 -23.78 20.02 26.58
C GLY A 22 -22.30 20.01 26.89
N ASN A 23 -21.72 21.15 27.17
CA ASN A 23 -20.42 21.50 27.77
C ASN A 23 -19.19 21.49 26.82
N GLU A 24 -18.85 22.68 26.37
CA GLU A 24 -17.58 22.96 25.64
C GLU A 24 -16.31 22.87 26.51
N LEU A 25 -16.40 22.73 27.80
CA LEU A 25 -15.26 22.91 28.75
C LEU A 25 -14.42 21.66 29.01
N THR A 26 -14.76 20.48 28.43
CA THR A 26 -14.00 19.22 28.62
C THR A 26 -13.89 18.39 27.33
N LYS A 27 -13.56 19.02 26.20
CA LYS A 27 -13.34 18.24 24.95
C LYS A 27 -12.08 17.38 25.12
N PRO A 28 -12.16 16.04 25.12
CA PRO A 28 -10.99 15.19 25.26
C PRO A 28 -9.99 15.46 24.13
N SER A 29 -8.70 15.50 24.48
CA SER A 29 -7.63 15.71 23.51
C SER A 29 -7.68 14.64 22.40
N SER A 30 -7.67 15.06 21.14
CA SER A 30 -7.56 14.15 19.98
C SER A 30 -6.13 13.62 19.76
N LYS A 31 -5.14 14.14 20.51
CA LYS A 31 -3.72 13.80 20.34
C LYS A 31 -3.41 12.30 20.52
N PRO A 32 -3.93 11.57 21.54
CA PRO A 32 -3.70 10.12 21.63
C PRO A 32 -4.26 9.35 20.44
N VAL A 33 -5.44 9.73 19.95
CA VAL A 33 -6.03 9.12 18.75
C VAL A 33 -5.17 9.37 17.52
N ALA A 34 -4.64 10.57 17.36
CA ALA A 34 -3.76 10.94 16.26
C ALA A 34 -2.42 10.16 16.30
N ILE A 35 -1.81 10.01 17.48
CA ILE A 35 -0.59 9.21 17.67
C ILE A 35 -0.85 7.75 17.30
N TRP A 36 -1.95 7.18 17.78
CA TRP A 36 -2.35 5.81 17.43
C TRP A 36 -2.55 5.63 15.92
N LEU A 37 -3.18 6.57 15.22
CA LEU A 37 -3.29 6.54 13.76
C LEU A 37 -1.91 6.61 13.08
N MET A 38 -0.98 7.43 13.59
CA MET A 38 0.39 7.49 13.06
C MET A 38 1.18 6.18 13.29
N ILE A 39 0.96 5.50 14.43
CA ILE A 39 1.47 4.14 14.63
C ILE A 39 0.88 3.20 13.57
N GLY A 40 -0.43 3.30 13.31
CA GLY A 40 -1.09 2.55 12.23
C GLY A 40 -0.47 2.82 10.85
N VAL A 41 -0.17 4.08 10.52
CA VAL A 41 0.57 4.46 9.30
C VAL A 41 1.92 3.73 9.24
N GLY A 42 2.70 3.75 10.32
CA GLY A 42 3.99 3.03 10.40
C GLY A 42 3.82 1.52 10.20
N MET A 43 2.82 0.92 10.82
CA MET A 43 2.53 -0.51 10.67
C MET A 43 2.09 -0.89 9.24
N ILE A 44 1.30 -0.05 8.57
CA ILE A 44 0.92 -0.26 7.17
C ILE A 44 2.14 -0.14 6.25
N ILE A 45 3.07 0.79 6.52
CA ILE A 45 4.34 0.91 5.80
C ILE A 45 5.14 -0.40 5.90
N VAL A 46 5.27 -0.96 7.11
CA VAL A 46 5.95 -2.25 7.33
C VAL A 46 5.20 -3.38 6.62
N GLN A 47 3.86 -3.40 6.63
CA GLN A 47 3.07 -4.39 5.91
C GLN A 47 3.34 -4.38 4.41
N ILE A 48 3.42 -3.19 3.81
CA ILE A 48 3.72 -3.03 2.38
C ILE A 48 5.15 -3.48 2.06
N LEU A 49 6.10 -3.19 2.96
CA LEU A 49 7.47 -3.68 2.87
C LEU A 49 7.52 -5.21 2.89
N LEU A 50 6.84 -5.85 3.84
CA LEU A 50 6.74 -7.30 3.96
C LEU A 50 6.08 -7.93 2.72
N GLY A 51 5.04 -7.29 2.15
CA GLY A 51 4.42 -7.72 0.90
C GLY A 51 5.39 -7.69 -0.29
N GLY A 52 6.25 -6.66 -0.35
CA GLY A 52 7.33 -6.59 -1.35
C GLY A 52 8.36 -7.70 -1.17
N ILE A 53 8.79 -7.99 0.05
CA ILE A 53 9.71 -9.09 0.37
C ILE A 53 9.08 -10.44 -0.02
N THR A 54 7.85 -10.71 0.40
CA THR A 54 7.10 -11.93 0.06
C THR A 54 7.05 -12.16 -1.45
N ARG A 55 6.83 -11.10 -2.23
CA ARG A 55 6.83 -11.16 -3.69
C ARG A 55 8.23 -11.44 -4.26
N LEU A 56 9.26 -10.73 -3.78
CA LEU A 56 10.63 -10.82 -4.29
C LEU A 56 11.29 -12.16 -3.97
N THR A 57 10.93 -12.77 -2.85
CA THR A 57 11.39 -14.11 -2.43
C THR A 57 10.56 -15.26 -3.04
N GLY A 58 9.51 -14.95 -3.82
CA GLY A 58 8.62 -15.98 -4.37
C GLY A 58 7.75 -16.68 -3.32
N SER A 59 7.63 -16.12 -2.11
CA SER A 59 7.04 -16.79 -0.93
C SER A 59 5.51 -16.83 -0.93
N GLY A 60 4.83 -16.05 -1.77
CA GLY A 60 3.40 -15.72 -1.60
C GLY A 60 2.40 -16.84 -1.90
N LEU A 61 2.84 -18.07 -2.15
CA LEU A 61 2.01 -19.28 -2.36
C LEU A 61 2.53 -20.48 -1.55
N SER A 62 3.39 -20.27 -0.55
CA SER A 62 3.96 -21.32 0.28
C SER A 62 2.97 -21.86 1.33
N ILE A 63 1.97 -21.06 1.71
CA ILE A 63 0.89 -21.44 2.63
C ILE A 63 -0.37 -21.69 1.80
N THR A 64 -0.68 -22.97 1.60
CA THR A 64 -1.75 -23.42 0.69
C THR A 64 -3.16 -23.29 1.27
N GLU A 65 -3.30 -23.22 2.61
CA GLU A 65 -4.57 -23.12 3.30
C GLU A 65 -4.83 -21.72 3.88
N TRP A 66 -6.11 -21.32 3.87
CA TRP A 66 -6.52 -20.04 4.45
C TRP A 66 -7.12 -20.26 5.85
N ASN A 67 -6.23 -20.38 6.84
CA ASN A 67 -6.62 -20.54 8.24
C ASN A 67 -6.46 -19.20 8.98
N VAL A 68 -7.56 -18.45 9.13
CA VAL A 68 -7.56 -17.10 9.70
C VAL A 68 -7.10 -17.10 11.16
N MET A 69 -7.59 -18.02 11.98
CA MET A 69 -7.29 -18.07 13.41
C MET A 69 -6.18 -19.09 13.74
N THR A 70 -6.29 -20.32 13.29
CA THR A 70 -5.33 -21.40 13.59
C THR A 70 -3.98 -21.23 12.92
N GLY A 71 -3.91 -20.54 11.76
CA GLY A 71 -2.68 -20.19 11.07
C GLY A 71 -1.93 -18.97 11.64
N THR A 72 -2.17 -18.59 12.89
CA THR A 72 -1.48 -17.46 13.54
C THR A 72 -0.06 -17.82 13.97
N LEU A 73 0.17 -19.04 14.43
CA LEU A 73 1.49 -19.56 14.79
C LEU A 73 2.05 -20.39 13.62
N PRO A 74 3.37 -20.33 13.39
CA PRO A 74 4.03 -21.25 12.44
C PRO A 74 4.02 -22.67 12.99
N PRO A 75 4.31 -23.69 12.17
CA PRO A 75 4.53 -25.05 12.68
C PRO A 75 5.58 -25.07 13.80
N LEU A 76 5.27 -25.70 14.94
CA LEU A 76 6.13 -25.70 16.13
C LEU A 76 6.96 -26.99 16.25
N THR A 77 6.55 -28.06 15.56
CA THR A 77 7.23 -29.38 15.60
C THR A 77 7.76 -29.73 14.21
N GLU A 78 8.78 -30.60 14.16
CA GLU A 78 9.32 -31.06 12.90
C GLU A 78 8.28 -31.81 12.06
N SER A 79 7.47 -32.64 12.70
CA SER A 79 6.36 -33.36 12.03
C SER A 79 5.34 -32.41 11.39
N ALA A 80 5.02 -31.30 12.08
CA ALA A 80 4.13 -30.27 11.53
C ALA A 80 4.78 -29.54 10.33
N TRP A 81 6.08 -29.28 10.37
CA TRP A 81 6.81 -28.70 9.24
C TRP A 81 6.83 -29.62 8.03
N ILE A 82 7.06 -30.93 8.24
CA ILE A 82 7.01 -31.91 7.17
C ILE A 82 5.61 -31.96 6.56
N ALA A 83 4.56 -31.97 7.37
CA ALA A 83 3.18 -31.98 6.88
C ALA A 83 2.83 -30.76 6.02
N GLU A 84 3.26 -29.54 6.41
CA GLU A 84 3.05 -28.34 5.59
C GLU A 84 3.89 -28.37 4.29
N PHE A 85 5.11 -28.91 4.34
CA PHE A 85 5.93 -29.07 3.14
C PHE A 85 5.32 -30.05 2.17
N GLU A 86 4.76 -31.19 2.63
CA GLU A 86 4.07 -32.13 1.77
C GLU A 86 2.83 -31.53 1.09
N LYS A 87 2.09 -30.62 1.78
CA LYS A 87 1.01 -29.85 1.12
C LYS A 87 1.55 -28.94 0.02
N TYR A 88 2.67 -28.22 0.28
CA TYR A 88 3.30 -27.35 -0.71
C TYR A 88 3.80 -28.12 -1.93
N LYS A 89 4.32 -29.34 -1.74
CA LYS A 89 4.75 -30.23 -2.84
C LYS A 89 3.64 -30.57 -3.82
N GLN A 90 2.36 -30.48 -3.43
CA GLN A 90 1.22 -30.69 -4.31
C GLN A 90 0.91 -29.48 -5.22
N THR A 91 1.61 -28.37 -5.05
CA THR A 91 1.36 -27.15 -5.83
C THR A 91 2.13 -27.16 -7.17
N PRO A 92 1.56 -26.53 -8.22
CA PRO A 92 2.30 -26.30 -9.47
C PRO A 92 3.55 -25.46 -9.28
N GLN A 93 3.56 -24.53 -8.31
CA GLN A 93 4.74 -23.74 -7.99
C GLN A 93 5.92 -24.62 -7.54
N PHE A 94 5.68 -25.62 -6.71
CA PHE A 94 6.72 -26.55 -6.32
C PHE A 94 7.23 -27.35 -7.52
N SER A 95 6.34 -28.03 -8.24
CA SER A 95 6.74 -28.95 -9.30
C SER A 95 7.47 -28.28 -10.48
N LEU A 96 7.11 -27.01 -10.78
CA LEU A 96 7.65 -26.28 -11.94
C LEU A 96 8.80 -25.31 -11.60
N LEU A 97 8.90 -24.84 -10.36
CA LEU A 97 9.88 -23.82 -9.99
C LEU A 97 10.82 -24.24 -8.85
N ASN A 98 10.35 -25.07 -7.91
CA ASN A 98 11.02 -25.33 -6.64
C ASN A 98 11.11 -26.84 -6.35
N ALA A 99 11.16 -27.68 -7.40
CA ALA A 99 11.20 -29.14 -7.27
C ALA A 99 12.44 -29.66 -6.50
N ASP A 100 13.50 -28.87 -6.45
CA ASP A 100 14.76 -29.13 -5.74
C ASP A 100 14.78 -28.61 -4.29
N PHE A 101 13.69 -27.95 -3.82
CA PHE A 101 13.64 -27.40 -2.47
C PHE A 101 13.77 -28.47 -1.40
N THR A 102 14.62 -28.18 -0.45
CA THR A 102 14.73 -28.90 0.82
C THR A 102 13.75 -28.30 1.86
N LEU A 103 13.60 -28.97 3.01
CA LEU A 103 12.78 -28.46 4.11
C LEU A 103 13.29 -27.08 4.64
N PRO A 104 14.59 -26.80 4.77
CA PRO A 104 15.09 -25.45 5.06
C PRO A 104 14.67 -24.38 4.05
N ASP A 105 14.71 -24.67 2.75
CA ASP A 105 14.30 -23.74 1.68
C ASP A 105 12.81 -23.43 1.78
N PHE A 106 11.99 -24.45 2.01
CA PHE A 106 10.56 -24.28 2.27
C PHE A 106 10.29 -23.44 3.51
N LYS A 107 11.01 -23.69 4.63
CA LYS A 107 10.88 -22.88 5.86
C LYS A 107 11.18 -21.41 5.61
N PHE A 108 12.15 -21.10 4.75
CA PHE A 108 12.49 -19.72 4.40
C PHE A 108 11.33 -19.00 3.67
N ILE A 109 10.76 -19.61 2.62
CA ILE A 109 9.64 -18.99 1.91
C ILE A 109 8.37 -18.94 2.76
N PHE A 110 8.12 -19.99 3.55
CA PHE A 110 6.99 -20.04 4.48
C PHE A 110 7.07 -18.91 5.53
N PHE A 111 8.28 -18.65 6.07
CA PHE A 111 8.47 -17.60 7.08
C PHE A 111 8.03 -16.22 6.57
N TRP A 112 8.42 -15.83 5.35
CA TRP A 112 8.08 -14.51 4.82
C TRP A 112 6.58 -14.37 4.55
N GLU A 113 5.92 -15.39 4.04
CA GLU A 113 4.48 -15.36 3.84
C GLU A 113 3.73 -15.36 5.18
N TRP A 114 4.13 -16.24 6.10
CA TRP A 114 3.56 -16.29 7.44
C TRP A 114 3.73 -14.94 8.16
N PHE A 115 4.91 -14.34 8.12
CA PHE A 115 5.19 -13.08 8.81
C PHE A 115 4.38 -11.92 8.20
N HIS A 116 4.20 -11.87 6.89
CA HIS A 116 3.30 -10.92 6.25
C HIS A 116 1.85 -11.08 6.72
N ARG A 117 1.35 -12.31 6.79
CA ARG A 117 0.00 -12.62 7.30
C ARG A 117 -0.14 -12.34 8.80
N PHE A 118 0.89 -12.65 9.59
CA PHE A 118 0.94 -12.37 11.03
C PHE A 118 0.90 -10.86 11.30
N TRP A 119 1.70 -10.07 10.59
CA TRP A 119 1.75 -8.63 10.73
C TRP A 119 0.40 -7.98 10.39
N ALA A 120 -0.30 -8.46 9.37
CA ALA A 120 -1.64 -8.01 9.03
C ALA A 120 -2.64 -8.25 10.18
N ARG A 121 -2.57 -9.41 10.85
CA ARG A 121 -3.39 -9.68 12.05
C ARG A 121 -3.03 -8.75 13.21
N LEU A 122 -1.73 -8.51 13.39
CA LEU A 122 -1.24 -7.58 14.42
C LEU A 122 -1.76 -6.15 14.20
N ILE A 123 -1.81 -5.67 12.95
CA ILE A 123 -2.46 -4.39 12.62
C ILE A 123 -3.92 -4.40 13.08
N GLY A 124 -4.66 -5.48 12.85
CA GLY A 124 -6.04 -5.62 13.31
C GLY A 124 -6.17 -5.52 14.84
N VAL A 125 -5.27 -6.18 15.58
CA VAL A 125 -5.23 -6.13 17.06
C VAL A 125 -4.87 -4.73 17.57
N VAL A 126 -3.83 -4.11 17.00
CA VAL A 126 -3.40 -2.74 17.36
C VAL A 126 -4.45 -1.69 16.96
N PHE A 127 -5.28 -1.99 15.97
CA PHE A 127 -6.45 -1.17 15.68
C PHE A 127 -7.57 -1.39 16.71
N LEU A 128 -7.96 -2.64 16.94
CA LEU A 128 -9.16 -2.98 17.72
C LEU A 128 -9.02 -2.62 19.20
N ILE A 129 -7.90 -2.98 19.84
CA ILE A 129 -7.72 -2.76 21.28
C ILE A 129 -7.75 -1.28 21.65
N PRO A 130 -6.95 -0.37 21.05
CA PRO A 130 -7.04 1.06 21.35
C PRO A 130 -8.39 1.66 20.91
N PHE A 131 -9.01 1.16 19.84
CA PHE A 131 -10.34 1.61 19.43
C PHE A 131 -11.35 1.40 20.56
N VAL A 132 -11.40 0.21 21.16
CA VAL A 132 -12.30 -0.10 22.30
C VAL A 132 -11.94 0.77 23.52
N ILE A 133 -10.66 0.89 23.86
CA ILE A 133 -10.19 1.73 24.96
C ILE A 133 -10.64 3.20 24.77
N PHE A 134 -10.42 3.77 23.59
CA PHE A 134 -10.80 5.16 23.31
C PHE A 134 -12.32 5.34 23.24
N LEU A 135 -13.07 4.30 22.85
CA LEU A 135 -14.53 4.31 22.89
C LEU A 135 -15.04 4.38 24.34
N VAL A 136 -14.53 3.51 25.22
CA VAL A 136 -14.87 3.50 26.66
C VAL A 136 -14.46 4.82 27.34
N GLN A 137 -13.28 5.35 27.02
CA GLN A 137 -12.78 6.63 27.52
C GLN A 137 -13.48 7.85 26.92
N LYS A 138 -14.46 7.65 26.02
CA LYS A 138 -15.19 8.74 25.31
C LYS A 138 -14.27 9.75 24.61
N ARG A 139 -13.14 9.28 24.07
CA ARG A 139 -12.15 10.13 23.37
C ARG A 139 -12.53 10.43 21.92
N PHE A 140 -13.50 9.72 21.34
CA PHE A 140 -13.97 10.00 20.00
C PHE A 140 -14.96 11.16 19.96
N ARG A 141 -14.65 12.17 19.16
CA ARG A 141 -15.61 13.22 18.82
C ARG A 141 -16.60 12.70 17.77
N PRO A 142 -17.81 13.25 17.67
CA PRO A 142 -18.78 12.84 16.63
C PRO A 142 -18.20 12.87 15.20
N SER A 143 -17.35 13.86 14.91
CA SER A 143 -16.66 14.01 13.61
C SER A 143 -15.67 12.89 13.30
N MET A 144 -15.23 12.11 14.29
CA MET A 144 -14.29 10.98 14.09
C MET A 144 -15.00 9.65 13.79
N VAL A 145 -16.30 9.52 14.12
CA VAL A 145 -17.03 8.25 14.00
C VAL A 145 -17.07 7.76 12.55
N LYS A 146 -17.51 8.60 11.63
CA LYS A 146 -17.56 8.24 10.20
C LYS A 146 -16.19 7.87 9.64
N PRO A 147 -15.11 8.65 9.85
CA PRO A 147 -13.76 8.25 9.45
C PRO A 147 -13.30 6.92 10.03
N MET A 148 -13.60 6.62 11.29
CA MET A 148 -13.24 5.34 11.90
C MET A 148 -13.97 4.15 11.28
N ILE A 149 -15.27 4.29 10.99
CA ILE A 149 -16.04 3.25 10.29
C ILE A 149 -15.43 2.99 8.91
N ILE A 150 -15.11 4.04 8.16
CA ILE A 150 -14.49 3.91 6.84
C ILE A 150 -13.13 3.21 6.96
N LEU A 151 -12.31 3.58 7.95
CA LEU A 151 -11.00 2.95 8.19
C LEU A 151 -11.14 1.46 8.47
N PHE A 152 -12.10 1.07 9.30
CA PHE A 152 -12.41 -0.34 9.58
C PHE A 152 -12.82 -1.11 8.32
N LEU A 153 -13.74 -0.52 7.52
CA LEU A 153 -14.21 -1.14 6.27
C LEU A 153 -13.08 -1.27 5.24
N LEU A 154 -12.21 -0.27 5.12
CA LEU A 154 -11.05 -0.32 4.23
C LEU A 154 -10.06 -1.41 4.68
N GLY A 155 -9.83 -1.57 5.99
CA GLY A 155 -9.00 -2.64 6.53
C GLY A 155 -9.58 -4.03 6.24
N ALA A 156 -10.88 -4.23 6.44
CA ALA A 156 -11.58 -5.47 6.13
C ALA A 156 -11.52 -5.79 4.62
N LEU A 157 -11.78 -4.78 3.78
CA LEU A 157 -11.69 -4.90 2.32
C LEU A 157 -10.27 -5.28 1.87
N GLN A 158 -9.24 -4.68 2.48
CA GLN A 158 -7.84 -5.01 2.17
C GLN A 158 -7.53 -6.48 2.46
N GLY A 159 -8.04 -7.03 3.56
CA GLY A 159 -7.92 -8.45 3.88
C GLY A 159 -8.62 -9.35 2.86
N ALA A 160 -9.86 -9.00 2.48
CA ALA A 160 -10.63 -9.74 1.49
C ALA A 160 -9.97 -9.74 0.09
N VAL A 161 -9.49 -8.57 -0.37
CA VAL A 161 -8.78 -8.44 -1.66
C VAL A 161 -7.46 -9.23 -1.62
N GLY A 162 -6.75 -9.24 -0.49
CA GLY A 162 -5.54 -10.06 -0.31
C GLY A 162 -5.83 -11.55 -0.42
N TRP A 163 -6.92 -12.02 0.20
CA TRP A 163 -7.36 -13.41 0.07
C TRP A 163 -7.70 -13.78 -1.38
N ILE A 164 -8.51 -12.96 -2.07
CA ILE A 164 -8.85 -13.15 -3.48
C ILE A 164 -7.59 -13.19 -4.36
N MET A 165 -6.58 -12.37 -4.04
CA MET A 165 -5.30 -12.36 -4.76
C MET A 165 -4.58 -13.70 -4.60
N VAL A 166 -4.37 -14.19 -3.37
CA VAL A 166 -3.68 -15.46 -3.10
C VAL A 166 -4.43 -16.63 -3.70
N ALA A 167 -5.76 -16.69 -3.55
CA ALA A 167 -6.60 -17.73 -4.15
C ALA A 167 -6.39 -17.85 -5.67
N SER A 168 -6.03 -16.76 -6.35
CA SER A 168 -5.78 -16.80 -7.81
C SER A 168 -4.50 -17.52 -8.22
N GLY A 169 -3.57 -17.72 -7.32
CA GLY A 169 -2.32 -18.44 -7.54
C GLY A 169 -2.35 -19.89 -7.04
N LEU A 170 -3.42 -20.30 -6.33
CA LEU A 170 -3.58 -21.63 -5.77
C LEU A 170 -4.62 -22.47 -6.55
N THR A 171 -5.04 -22.01 -7.73
CA THR A 171 -6.06 -22.71 -8.56
C THR A 171 -5.50 -23.07 -9.92
N GLY A 172 -5.85 -24.28 -10.41
CA GLY A 172 -5.37 -24.81 -11.69
C GLY A 172 -3.84 -24.90 -11.75
N ASP A 173 -3.26 -24.59 -12.89
CA ASP A 173 -1.81 -24.68 -13.15
C ASP A 173 -1.06 -23.37 -12.82
N ALA A 174 -1.65 -22.51 -11.99
CA ALA A 174 -1.06 -21.22 -11.65
C ALA A 174 0.19 -21.39 -10.77
N ILE A 175 1.29 -20.74 -11.17
CA ILE A 175 2.57 -20.69 -10.43
C ILE A 175 2.81 -19.34 -9.74
N TYR A 176 1.98 -18.34 -10.05
CA TYR A 176 1.98 -16.99 -9.45
C TYR A 176 0.55 -16.48 -9.31
N VAL A 177 0.35 -15.51 -8.42
CA VAL A 177 -0.91 -14.76 -8.32
C VAL A 177 -1.15 -13.97 -9.62
N LYS A 178 -2.42 -13.75 -10.00
CA LYS A 178 -2.77 -12.95 -11.18
C LYS A 178 -2.26 -11.52 -11.03
N PRO A 179 -1.49 -10.96 -12.01
CA PRO A 179 -0.92 -9.61 -11.92
C PRO A 179 -1.94 -8.50 -11.68
N THR A 180 -3.14 -8.61 -12.26
CA THR A 180 -4.24 -7.65 -12.06
C THR A 180 -4.77 -7.67 -10.63
N ARG A 181 -4.83 -8.84 -9.97
CA ARG A 181 -5.25 -8.96 -8.57
C ARG A 181 -4.17 -8.45 -7.61
N LEU A 182 -2.89 -8.65 -7.96
CA LEU A 182 -1.76 -8.03 -7.24
C LEU A 182 -1.84 -6.51 -7.31
N ALA A 183 -2.09 -5.94 -8.50
CA ALA A 183 -2.26 -4.51 -8.69
C ALA A 183 -3.42 -3.96 -7.86
N LEU A 184 -4.57 -4.66 -7.85
CA LEU A 184 -5.73 -4.29 -7.07
C LEU A 184 -5.42 -4.27 -5.55
N HIS A 185 -4.81 -5.35 -5.03
CA HIS A 185 -4.42 -5.43 -3.62
C HIS A 185 -3.45 -4.31 -3.22
N PHE A 186 -2.47 -4.01 -4.07
CA PHE A 186 -1.50 -2.95 -3.84
C PHE A 186 -2.15 -1.56 -3.83
N ILE A 187 -3.06 -1.26 -4.76
CA ILE A 187 -3.78 0.03 -4.81
C ILE A 187 -4.67 0.22 -3.59
N PHE A 188 -5.38 -0.81 -3.14
CA PHE A 188 -6.17 -0.72 -1.90
C PHE A 188 -5.29 -0.50 -0.68
N ALA A 189 -4.09 -1.13 -0.61
CA ALA A 189 -3.13 -0.88 0.46
C ALA A 189 -2.66 0.59 0.48
N MET A 190 -2.35 1.16 -0.71
CA MET A 190 -2.00 2.59 -0.84
C MET A 190 -3.18 3.49 -0.42
N GLY A 191 -4.41 3.15 -0.80
CA GLY A 191 -5.62 3.86 -0.38
C GLY A 191 -5.82 3.85 1.14
N LEU A 192 -5.64 2.69 1.78
CA LEU A 192 -5.72 2.55 3.24
C LEU A 192 -4.64 3.39 3.94
N LEU A 193 -3.39 3.34 3.43
CA LEU A 193 -2.28 4.16 3.93
C LEU A 193 -2.60 5.66 3.83
N CYS A 194 -3.05 6.11 2.65
CA CYS A 194 -3.43 7.51 2.41
C CYS A 194 -4.55 7.96 3.33
N TYR A 195 -5.58 7.14 3.49
CA TYR A 195 -6.73 7.48 4.32
C TYR A 195 -6.34 7.59 5.80
N THR A 196 -5.56 6.64 6.31
CA THR A 196 -5.07 6.66 7.69
C THR A 196 -4.18 7.88 7.95
N PHE A 197 -3.24 8.16 7.04
CA PHE A 197 -2.36 9.31 7.14
C PHE A 197 -3.12 10.63 7.06
N TRP A 198 -4.05 10.76 6.10
CA TRP A 198 -4.90 11.95 5.98
C TRP A 198 -5.71 12.19 7.24
N PHE A 199 -6.31 11.15 7.81
CA PHE A 199 -7.09 11.27 9.03
C PHE A 199 -6.20 11.70 10.21
N ALA A 200 -5.00 11.13 10.34
CA ALA A 200 -4.04 11.57 11.36
C ALA A 200 -3.67 13.06 11.20
N LEU A 201 -3.41 13.52 9.96
CA LEU A 201 -3.10 14.92 9.67
C LEU A 201 -4.24 15.87 10.07
N THR A 202 -5.51 15.46 9.90
CA THR A 202 -6.66 16.29 10.31
C THR A 202 -6.70 16.53 11.84
N LEU A 203 -6.12 15.62 12.62
CA LEU A 203 -6.07 15.70 14.07
C LEU A 203 -4.80 16.38 14.60
N LEU A 204 -3.69 16.33 13.83
CA LEU A 204 -2.37 16.82 14.25
C LEU A 204 -2.06 18.24 13.78
N VAL A 205 -2.53 18.60 12.58
CA VAL A 205 -2.13 19.86 11.94
C VAL A 205 -3.18 20.94 12.20
N PRO A 206 -2.84 22.00 12.95
CA PRO A 206 -3.75 23.10 13.21
C PRO A 206 -4.03 23.91 11.94
N PRO A 207 -5.22 24.51 11.80
CA PRO A 207 -5.59 25.33 10.64
C PRO A 207 -4.59 26.47 10.31
N SER A 208 -3.96 27.04 11.33
CA SER A 208 -2.96 28.12 11.18
C SER A 208 -1.70 27.73 10.40
N GLN A 209 -1.41 26.42 10.26
CA GLN A 209 -0.27 25.92 9.47
C GLN A 209 -0.61 25.71 8.00
N LYS A 210 -1.88 25.85 7.62
CA LYS A 210 -2.32 25.70 6.23
C LYS A 210 -2.12 27.01 5.46
N GLN A 211 -1.58 26.89 4.23
CA GLN A 211 -1.32 28.02 3.34
C GLN A 211 -1.96 27.74 1.99
N SER A 212 -3.16 28.27 1.77
CA SER A 212 -3.91 27.99 0.54
C SER A 212 -3.18 28.48 -0.71
N ASN A 213 -2.90 27.55 -1.63
CA ASN A 213 -2.41 27.84 -2.99
C ASN A 213 -3.10 26.94 -4.00
N LYS A 214 -4.16 27.49 -4.66
CA LYS A 214 -4.95 26.75 -5.66
C LYS A 214 -4.13 26.21 -6.83
N GLY A 215 -3.12 26.96 -7.27
CA GLY A 215 -2.26 26.58 -8.41
C GLY A 215 -1.42 25.35 -8.08
N ILE A 216 -0.70 25.37 -6.96
CA ILE A 216 0.10 24.23 -6.49
C ILE A 216 -0.79 23.03 -6.17
N ALA A 217 -1.92 23.24 -5.49
CA ALA A 217 -2.86 22.17 -5.18
C ALA A 217 -3.36 21.43 -6.43
N LYS A 218 -3.66 22.13 -7.53
CA LYS A 218 -4.05 21.51 -8.82
C LYS A 218 -2.93 20.63 -9.39
N TRP A 219 -1.67 21.12 -9.37
CA TRP A 219 -0.53 20.33 -9.84
C TRP A 219 -0.30 19.07 -9.00
N ILE A 220 -0.45 19.16 -7.68
CA ILE A 220 -0.32 18.00 -6.80
C ILE A 220 -1.43 16.99 -7.06
N ILE A 221 -2.69 17.43 -7.22
CA ILE A 221 -3.80 16.52 -7.57
C ILE A 221 -3.51 15.81 -8.89
N ALA A 222 -3.10 16.54 -9.93
CA ALA A 222 -2.73 15.95 -11.21
C ALA A 222 -1.57 14.95 -11.06
N SER A 223 -0.53 15.29 -10.28
CA SER A 223 0.59 14.38 -9.98
C SER A 223 0.13 13.14 -9.21
N LEU A 224 -0.78 13.27 -8.23
CA LEU A 224 -1.36 12.14 -7.51
C LEU A 224 -2.17 11.22 -8.44
N SER A 225 -2.92 11.78 -9.41
CA SER A 225 -3.65 10.99 -10.41
C SER A 225 -2.70 10.19 -11.30
N VAL A 226 -1.61 10.81 -11.78
CA VAL A 226 -0.57 10.11 -12.54
C VAL A 226 0.14 9.07 -11.67
N LEU A 227 0.40 9.36 -10.38
CA LEU A 227 1.03 8.42 -9.46
C LEU A 227 0.15 7.19 -9.18
N VAL A 228 -1.18 7.32 -9.14
CA VAL A 228 -2.10 6.16 -9.05
C VAL A 228 -1.93 5.25 -10.28
N LEU A 229 -1.91 5.82 -11.49
CA LEU A 229 -1.63 5.04 -12.71
C LEU A 229 -0.24 4.40 -12.65
N GLN A 230 0.76 5.15 -12.19
CA GLN A 230 2.13 4.65 -12.01
C GLN A 230 2.20 3.46 -11.05
N PHE A 231 1.42 3.46 -9.98
CA PHE A 231 1.31 2.33 -9.05
C PHE A 231 0.64 1.11 -9.70
N ILE A 232 -0.42 1.31 -10.48
CA ILE A 232 -1.06 0.21 -11.22
C ILE A 232 -0.05 -0.43 -12.16
N TYR A 233 0.63 0.36 -13.00
CA TYR A 233 1.63 -0.16 -13.92
C TYR A 233 2.88 -0.70 -13.22
N GLY A 234 3.28 -0.15 -12.08
CA GLY A 234 4.34 -0.70 -11.23
C GLY A 234 4.00 -2.07 -10.67
N ALA A 235 2.77 -2.27 -10.24
CA ALA A 235 2.29 -3.57 -9.75
C ALA A 235 2.15 -4.60 -10.91
N LEU A 236 1.72 -4.17 -12.11
CA LEU A 236 1.73 -5.01 -13.30
C LEU A 236 3.16 -5.38 -13.73
N MET A 237 4.11 -4.41 -13.71
CA MET A 237 5.56 -4.68 -13.91
C MET A 237 6.04 -5.79 -12.97
N ALA A 238 5.68 -5.69 -11.69
CA ALA A 238 6.07 -6.65 -10.67
C ALA A 238 5.40 -8.03 -10.87
N GLY A 239 4.09 -8.05 -11.15
CA GLY A 239 3.31 -9.28 -11.35
C GLY A 239 3.73 -10.07 -12.59
N HIS A 240 4.01 -9.38 -13.69
CA HIS A 240 4.47 -9.99 -14.94
C HIS A 240 5.99 -10.21 -14.98
N LYS A 241 6.76 -9.83 -13.95
CA LYS A 241 8.23 -9.82 -13.97
C LYS A 241 8.78 -9.08 -15.21
N ALA A 242 8.11 -7.98 -15.61
CA ALA A 242 8.35 -7.34 -16.89
C ALA A 242 9.73 -6.64 -16.97
N ALA A 243 10.41 -6.38 -15.85
CA ALA A 243 11.75 -5.81 -15.84
C ALA A 243 12.76 -6.67 -16.62
N THR A 244 12.62 -8.01 -16.57
CA THR A 244 13.49 -8.95 -17.30
C THR A 244 13.22 -8.99 -18.80
N ALA A 245 12.05 -8.53 -19.25
CA ALA A 245 11.69 -8.50 -20.67
C ALA A 245 12.36 -7.35 -21.45
N ALA A 246 12.78 -6.29 -20.75
CA ALA A 246 13.47 -5.14 -21.34
C ALA A 246 14.52 -4.57 -20.37
N PRO A 247 15.67 -5.25 -20.19
CA PRO A 247 16.69 -4.92 -19.18
C PRO A 247 17.60 -3.76 -19.58
N THR A 248 17.19 -2.92 -20.55
CA THR A 248 17.97 -1.80 -21.07
C THR A 248 17.40 -0.45 -20.64
N TRP A 249 18.23 0.59 -20.66
CA TRP A 249 17.87 1.98 -20.43
C TRP A 249 18.92 2.89 -21.09
N PRO A 250 18.55 4.03 -21.75
CA PRO A 250 17.22 4.66 -21.81
C PRO A 250 16.24 4.03 -22.80
N ASP A 251 16.68 3.24 -23.73
CA ASP A 251 15.86 2.51 -24.70
C ASP A 251 15.13 1.29 -24.06
N ILE A 252 14.27 0.67 -24.84
CA ILE A 252 13.59 -0.59 -24.53
C ILE A 252 14.04 -1.60 -25.62
N ASN A 253 15.07 -2.43 -25.30
CA ASN A 253 15.66 -3.39 -26.22
C ASN A 253 16.11 -2.75 -27.55
N GLY A 254 16.81 -1.62 -27.48
CA GLY A 254 17.36 -0.91 -28.65
C GLY A 254 16.38 0.06 -29.33
N SER A 255 15.13 0.23 -28.83
CA SER A 255 14.14 1.13 -29.41
C SER A 255 13.54 2.06 -28.38
N ILE A 256 13.28 3.33 -28.75
CA ILE A 256 12.53 4.28 -27.90
C ILE A 256 11.05 3.91 -27.89
N ILE A 257 10.50 3.53 -29.04
CA ILE A 257 9.13 3.01 -29.19
C ILE A 257 9.25 1.57 -29.69
N PRO A 258 9.08 0.56 -28.81
CA PRO A 258 9.26 -0.83 -29.20
C PRO A 258 8.22 -1.30 -30.21
N PRO A 259 8.60 -2.07 -31.23
CA PRO A 259 7.68 -2.49 -32.30
C PRO A 259 6.62 -3.50 -31.84
N ASN A 260 6.87 -4.25 -30.74
CA ASN A 260 6.02 -5.36 -30.28
C ASN A 260 5.06 -4.97 -29.14
N MET A 261 4.69 -3.69 -29.02
CA MET A 261 3.82 -3.21 -27.94
C MET A 261 2.36 -3.65 -28.12
N MET A 262 1.87 -3.70 -29.38
CA MET A 262 0.47 -4.02 -29.67
C MET A 262 0.45 -5.24 -30.60
N ARG A 263 0.13 -6.39 -30.04
CA ARG A 263 -0.15 -7.61 -30.83
C ARG A 263 -1.61 -7.54 -31.27
N SER A 264 -1.85 -7.71 -32.56
CA SER A 264 -3.21 -7.58 -33.14
C SER A 264 -4.23 -8.54 -32.52
N GLU A 265 -3.80 -9.71 -32.10
CA GLU A 265 -4.64 -10.77 -31.54
C GLU A 265 -5.13 -10.46 -30.10
N GLU A 266 -4.37 -9.68 -29.32
CA GLU A 266 -4.67 -9.40 -27.91
C GLU A 266 -5.48 -8.09 -27.71
N GLY A 267 -5.56 -7.23 -28.71
CA GLY A 267 -6.31 -5.99 -28.63
C GLY A 267 -5.97 -5.14 -27.41
N ILE A 268 -6.99 -4.69 -26.65
CA ILE A 268 -6.84 -3.86 -25.44
C ILE A 268 -6.14 -4.60 -24.29
N LEU A 269 -6.12 -5.93 -24.28
CA LEU A 269 -5.43 -6.72 -23.26
C LEU A 269 -3.92 -6.50 -23.25
N ASN A 270 -3.33 -6.05 -24.38
CA ASN A 270 -1.92 -5.64 -24.42
C ASN A 270 -1.57 -4.60 -23.35
N LEU A 271 -2.52 -3.74 -22.95
CA LEU A 271 -2.27 -2.73 -21.93
C LEU A 271 -2.00 -3.31 -20.54
N ILE A 272 -2.46 -4.53 -20.27
CA ILE A 272 -2.37 -5.16 -18.94
C ILE A 272 -1.60 -6.48 -18.93
N ASP A 273 -1.38 -7.13 -20.09
CA ASP A 273 -0.73 -8.44 -20.18
C ASP A 273 0.58 -8.42 -20.96
N ASN A 274 0.76 -7.50 -21.93
CA ASN A 274 2.00 -7.41 -22.70
C ASN A 274 3.11 -6.75 -21.89
N ARG A 275 4.16 -7.49 -21.55
CA ARG A 275 5.28 -7.03 -20.73
C ARG A 275 5.98 -5.79 -21.29
N ILE A 276 6.13 -5.68 -22.62
CA ILE A 276 6.79 -4.54 -23.27
C ILE A 276 5.90 -3.29 -23.21
N THR A 277 4.60 -3.45 -23.47
CA THR A 277 3.62 -2.36 -23.34
C THR A 277 3.56 -1.83 -21.92
N ILE A 278 3.46 -2.72 -20.92
CA ILE A 278 3.46 -2.35 -19.50
C ILE A 278 4.75 -1.57 -19.16
N HIS A 279 5.89 -2.05 -19.64
CA HIS A 279 7.20 -1.42 -19.42
C HIS A 279 7.27 -0.02 -20.04
N PHE A 280 6.79 0.13 -21.28
CA PHE A 280 6.76 1.42 -21.99
C PHE A 280 5.85 2.45 -21.28
N ILE A 281 4.64 2.03 -20.90
CA ILE A 281 3.68 2.90 -20.19
C ILE A 281 4.24 3.30 -18.81
N HIS A 282 4.79 2.35 -18.05
CA HIS A 282 5.38 2.63 -16.74
C HIS A 282 6.51 3.65 -16.81
N ARG A 283 7.41 3.57 -17.80
CA ARG A 283 8.48 4.55 -18.01
C ARG A 283 7.94 5.90 -18.47
N GLY A 284 6.99 5.92 -19.40
CA GLY A 284 6.36 7.16 -19.88
C GLY A 284 5.67 7.94 -18.75
N LEU A 285 4.90 7.25 -17.92
CA LEU A 285 4.28 7.83 -16.73
C LEU A 285 5.33 8.32 -15.72
N ALA A 286 6.45 7.61 -15.56
CA ALA A 286 7.54 8.03 -14.66
C ALA A 286 8.19 9.36 -15.12
N TYR A 287 8.44 9.54 -16.42
CA TYR A 287 8.96 10.80 -16.96
C TYR A 287 7.96 11.95 -16.82
N LEU A 288 6.68 11.68 -17.10
CA LEU A 288 5.61 12.66 -16.89
C LEU A 288 5.53 13.08 -15.41
N LEU A 289 5.53 12.12 -14.51
CA LEU A 289 5.48 12.37 -13.06
C LEU A 289 6.71 13.15 -12.58
N LEU A 290 7.90 12.79 -13.05
CA LEU A 290 9.15 13.50 -12.75
C LEU A 290 9.01 14.99 -13.13
N PHE A 291 8.60 15.27 -14.38
CA PHE A 291 8.40 16.64 -14.85
C PHE A 291 7.39 17.41 -13.98
N MET A 292 6.23 16.82 -13.72
CA MET A 292 5.16 17.46 -12.94
C MET A 292 5.60 17.77 -11.51
N VAL A 293 6.27 16.79 -10.85
CA VAL A 293 6.73 16.96 -9.46
C VAL A 293 7.84 18.01 -9.38
N LEU A 294 8.82 17.99 -10.28
CA LEU A 294 9.88 19.02 -10.32
C LEU A 294 9.34 20.40 -10.62
N TYR A 295 8.37 20.52 -11.54
CA TYR A 295 7.75 21.78 -11.89
C TYR A 295 7.02 22.42 -10.70
N PHE A 296 6.13 21.70 -10.02
CA PHE A 296 5.44 22.28 -8.86
C PHE A 296 6.36 22.48 -7.66
N SER A 297 7.36 21.62 -7.47
CA SER A 297 8.38 21.80 -6.43
C SER A 297 9.17 23.09 -6.64
N TRP A 298 9.59 23.36 -7.87
CA TRP A 298 10.23 24.63 -8.22
C TRP A 298 9.35 25.84 -7.91
N ARG A 299 8.02 25.76 -8.21
CA ARG A 299 7.05 26.78 -7.84
C ARG A 299 6.93 26.95 -6.33
N LEU A 300 6.91 25.82 -5.61
CA LEU A 300 6.80 25.80 -4.14
C LEU A 300 8.03 26.43 -3.46
N LEU A 301 9.23 26.25 -4.03
CA LEU A 301 10.47 26.86 -3.52
C LEU A 301 10.45 28.37 -3.57
N LYS A 302 9.76 28.96 -4.55
CA LYS A 302 9.64 30.42 -4.72
C LYS A 302 8.63 31.07 -3.78
N MET A 303 7.86 30.25 -3.03
CA MET A 303 6.87 30.76 -2.08
C MET A 303 7.48 31.02 -0.71
N GLN A 304 6.99 32.07 -0.05
CA GLN A 304 7.14 32.19 1.38
C GLN A 304 6.25 31.15 2.07
N THR A 305 6.85 30.29 2.88
CA THR A 305 6.17 29.16 3.48
C THR A 305 6.26 29.17 5.00
N GLY A 306 5.17 28.81 5.69
CA GLY A 306 5.18 28.61 7.13
C GLY A 306 6.06 27.43 7.56
N LYS A 307 6.32 27.31 8.84
CA LYS A 307 7.31 26.38 9.41
C LYS A 307 7.12 24.93 8.93
N LEU A 308 5.90 24.40 8.98
CA LEU A 308 5.65 23.00 8.63
C LEU A 308 5.82 22.73 7.15
N LEU A 309 5.29 23.61 6.27
CA LEU A 309 5.45 23.47 4.83
C LEU A 309 6.92 23.65 4.43
N SER A 310 7.64 24.56 5.08
CA SER A 310 9.07 24.79 4.85
C SER A 310 9.91 23.54 5.15
N ALA A 311 9.52 22.76 6.18
CA ALA A 311 10.22 21.53 6.56
C ALA A 311 10.08 20.40 5.53
N ILE A 312 8.95 20.35 4.79
CA ILE A 312 8.66 19.22 3.88
C ILE A 312 8.68 19.57 2.39
N LYS A 313 8.80 20.86 2.02
CA LYS A 313 8.67 21.32 0.61
C LYS A 313 9.70 20.74 -0.35
N PHE A 314 10.85 20.27 0.14
CA PHE A 314 11.90 19.66 -0.67
C PHE A 314 11.67 18.14 -0.91
N LEU A 315 10.91 17.47 -0.04
CA LEU A 315 10.74 16.03 -0.09
C LEU A 315 10.22 15.50 -1.42
N PRO A 316 9.17 16.09 -2.06
CA PRO A 316 8.69 15.59 -3.35
C PRO A 316 9.76 15.55 -4.43
N ALA A 317 10.57 16.61 -4.55
CA ALA A 317 11.64 16.69 -5.55
C ALA A 317 12.74 15.65 -5.28
N ILE A 318 13.20 15.54 -4.04
CA ILE A 318 14.23 14.57 -3.66
C ILE A 318 13.73 13.14 -3.92
N LEU A 319 12.51 12.82 -3.48
CA LEU A 319 11.96 11.49 -3.59
C LEU A 319 11.67 11.08 -5.03
N VAL A 320 11.19 12.00 -5.90
CA VAL A 320 10.96 11.66 -7.32
C VAL A 320 12.27 11.42 -8.07
N LEU A 321 13.33 12.16 -7.77
CA LEU A 321 14.65 11.92 -8.35
C LEU A 321 15.22 10.57 -7.92
N LEU A 322 15.18 10.29 -6.62
CA LEU A 322 15.60 9.00 -6.08
C LEU A 322 14.77 7.84 -6.66
N GLN A 323 13.46 8.05 -6.82
CA GLN A 323 12.55 7.08 -7.42
C GLN A 323 12.94 6.68 -8.85
N VAL A 324 13.28 7.67 -9.67
CA VAL A 324 13.72 7.41 -11.06
C VAL A 324 15.05 6.66 -11.08
N VAL A 325 16.02 7.08 -10.26
CA VAL A 325 17.33 6.40 -10.17
C VAL A 325 17.15 4.93 -9.75
N LEU A 326 16.36 4.65 -8.72
CA LEU A 326 16.10 3.28 -8.25
C LEU A 326 15.34 2.46 -9.31
N GLY A 327 14.44 3.07 -10.07
CA GLY A 327 13.75 2.41 -11.18
C GLY A 327 14.71 1.99 -12.29
N ILE A 328 15.62 2.87 -12.70
CA ILE A 328 16.69 2.59 -13.68
C ILE A 328 17.58 1.45 -13.18
N LEU A 329 18.06 1.54 -11.94
CA LEU A 329 18.92 0.52 -11.34
C LEU A 329 18.21 -0.84 -11.22
N SER A 330 16.90 -0.85 -10.91
CA SER A 330 16.10 -2.08 -10.90
C SER A 330 16.07 -2.75 -12.27
N VAL A 331 15.85 -1.98 -13.34
CA VAL A 331 15.83 -2.50 -14.70
C VAL A 331 17.20 -3.03 -15.13
N LEU A 332 18.26 -2.25 -14.95
CA LEU A 332 19.63 -2.62 -15.36
C LEU A 332 20.18 -3.84 -14.61
N ASN A 333 19.65 -4.14 -13.42
CA ASN A 333 20.04 -5.30 -12.62
C ASN A 333 19.04 -6.47 -12.73
N SER A 334 17.99 -6.36 -13.54
CA SER A 334 16.91 -7.36 -13.60
C SER A 334 17.36 -8.74 -14.12
N LEU A 335 18.46 -8.83 -14.87
CA LEU A 335 19.04 -10.11 -15.30
C LEU A 335 19.99 -10.74 -14.27
N LYS A 336 20.29 -10.05 -13.16
CA LYS A 336 21.15 -10.58 -12.08
C LYS A 336 20.35 -11.27 -10.98
N ILE A 337 19.11 -11.65 -11.26
CA ILE A 337 18.27 -12.41 -10.33
C ILE A 337 18.84 -13.81 -10.20
N VAL A 338 19.16 -14.20 -8.97
CA VAL A 338 19.55 -15.58 -8.63
C VAL A 338 18.41 -16.17 -7.80
N PRO A 339 17.84 -17.31 -8.21
CA PRO A 339 16.77 -17.95 -7.44
C PRO A 339 17.17 -18.16 -5.98
N ASN A 340 16.23 -17.91 -5.07
CA ASN A 340 16.39 -18.07 -3.62
C ASN A 340 17.50 -17.22 -2.95
N GLN A 341 18.04 -16.23 -3.67
CA GLN A 341 19.02 -15.29 -3.13
C GLN A 341 18.49 -13.87 -3.20
N TRP A 342 18.76 -13.10 -2.14
CA TRP A 342 18.45 -11.67 -2.09
C TRP A 342 19.65 -10.88 -2.63
N GLY A 343 19.56 -10.46 -3.88
CA GLY A 343 20.63 -9.77 -4.59
C GLY A 343 20.39 -8.28 -4.80
N ILE A 344 21.15 -7.70 -5.71
CA ILE A 344 21.08 -6.25 -6.01
C ILE A 344 19.74 -5.85 -6.65
N PHE A 345 19.14 -6.73 -7.48
CA PHE A 345 17.84 -6.46 -8.08
C PHE A 345 16.75 -6.36 -7.01
N GLU A 346 16.72 -7.29 -6.07
CA GLU A 346 15.75 -7.33 -4.99
C GLU A 346 15.85 -6.09 -4.12
N TRP A 347 17.08 -5.66 -3.78
CA TRP A 347 17.31 -4.41 -3.06
C TRP A 347 16.81 -3.18 -3.82
N MET A 348 17.15 -3.06 -5.11
CA MET A 348 16.72 -1.90 -5.92
C MET A 348 15.21 -1.86 -6.09
N ALA A 349 14.57 -3.01 -6.38
CA ALA A 349 13.13 -3.11 -6.55
C ALA A 349 12.38 -2.82 -5.22
N GLN A 350 12.88 -3.30 -4.09
CA GLN A 350 12.30 -3.05 -2.78
C GLN A 350 12.42 -1.59 -2.37
N LEU A 351 13.59 -0.97 -2.56
CA LEU A 351 13.82 0.45 -2.29
C LEU A 351 12.98 1.33 -3.22
N HIS A 352 12.85 0.95 -4.50
CA HIS A 352 11.99 1.64 -5.46
C HIS A 352 10.52 1.65 -5.00
N GLN A 353 10.00 0.52 -4.53
CA GLN A 353 8.64 0.44 -3.94
C GLN A 353 8.51 1.31 -2.68
N LEU A 354 9.50 1.30 -1.79
CA LEU A 354 9.48 2.05 -0.54
C LEU A 354 9.53 3.56 -0.78
N VAL A 355 10.40 4.03 -1.68
CA VAL A 355 10.52 5.45 -2.02
C VAL A 355 9.26 5.96 -2.71
N ALA A 356 8.63 5.15 -3.58
CA ALA A 356 7.34 5.50 -4.19
C ALA A 356 6.24 5.76 -3.16
N MET A 357 6.19 4.95 -2.11
CA MET A 357 5.27 5.12 -0.99
C MET A 357 5.55 6.42 -0.21
N PHE A 358 6.82 6.74 0.07
CA PHE A 358 7.19 8.00 0.72
C PHE A 358 6.91 9.21 -0.17
N LEU A 359 7.09 9.09 -1.49
CA LEU A 359 6.69 10.13 -2.45
C LEU A 359 5.18 10.40 -2.36
N LEU A 360 4.36 9.35 -2.31
CA LEU A 360 2.91 9.47 -2.11
C LEU A 360 2.58 10.23 -0.82
N LEU A 361 3.19 9.85 0.30
CA LEU A 361 2.96 10.51 1.60
C LEU A 361 3.43 11.97 1.59
N ALA A 362 4.57 12.26 0.95
CA ALA A 362 5.08 13.64 0.80
C ALA A 362 4.12 14.52 -0.03
N LEU A 363 3.60 13.99 -1.16
CA LEU A 363 2.61 14.68 -1.99
C LEU A 363 1.32 14.95 -1.21
N ILE A 364 0.82 13.97 -0.46
CA ILE A 364 -0.37 14.12 0.40
C ILE A 364 -0.11 15.14 1.50
N GLY A 365 1.05 15.11 2.15
CA GLY A 365 1.41 16.06 3.21
C GLY A 365 1.47 17.50 2.69
N VAL A 366 2.14 17.73 1.56
CA VAL A 366 2.18 19.06 0.91
C VAL A 366 0.77 19.48 0.46
N TYR A 367 0.01 18.58 -0.17
CA TYR A 367 -1.37 18.87 -0.58
C TYR A 367 -2.25 19.28 0.62
N PHE A 368 -2.12 18.55 1.74
CA PHE A 368 -2.88 18.86 2.97
C PHE A 368 -2.63 20.28 3.45
N LEU A 369 -1.39 20.77 3.34
CA LEU A 369 -1.00 22.11 3.78
C LEU A 369 -1.37 23.23 2.81
N VAL A 370 -1.39 22.95 1.48
CA VAL A 370 -1.64 23.99 0.45
C VAL A 370 -3.07 24.00 -0.08
N ARG A 371 -3.91 23.01 0.26
CA ARG A 371 -5.30 22.98 -0.18
C ARG A 371 -6.10 24.14 0.44
N THR A 372 -7.05 24.67 -0.32
CA THR A 372 -8.08 25.56 0.22
C THR A 372 -8.94 24.76 1.21
N GLY A 373 -8.91 25.12 2.47
CA GLY A 373 -9.96 24.69 3.39
C GLY A 373 -11.30 25.20 2.86
N LYS A 374 -12.33 24.35 2.74
CA LYS A 374 -13.68 24.85 2.95
C LYS A 374 -13.63 25.48 4.33
N GLU A 375 -14.01 26.76 4.43
CA GLU A 375 -14.21 27.40 5.71
C GLU A 375 -15.09 26.46 6.55
N GLU A 376 -14.51 25.81 7.57
CA GLU A 376 -15.25 25.23 8.67
C GLU A 376 -15.75 26.40 9.55
N GLY A 377 -16.33 27.40 8.90
CA GLY A 377 -16.83 28.61 9.44
C GLY A 377 -18.22 28.89 8.88
N ARG A 378 -19.18 28.02 9.22
CA ARG A 378 -20.61 28.32 9.31
C ARG A 378 -21.27 27.24 10.15
N ALA A 379 -21.06 27.32 11.44
CA ALA A 379 -22.00 26.89 12.46
C ALA A 379 -21.88 27.92 13.57
N VAL A 380 -22.63 29.00 13.37
CA VAL A 380 -23.16 29.79 14.48
C VAL A 380 -24.31 29.03 15.09
#